data_792f8457178eb75b3078ee16439300fe
#
_entry.id   792f8457178eb75b3078ee16439300fe
#
_cell.length_a   1.000
_cell.length_b   1.000
_cell.length_c   1.000
_cell.angle_alpha   90.00
_cell.angle_beta   90.00
_cell.angle_gamma   90.00
#
_symmetry.space_group_name_H-M   'P 1'
#
loop_
_entity.id
_entity.type
_entity.pdbx_description
1 polymer ?
#
loop_
_entity_poly.entity_id
_entity_poly.type
_entity_poly.pdbx_seq_one_letter_code
_entity_poly.pdbx_strand_id
1 'polypeptide(L)'
;MQGFEELEVFQTAYRLSLKVHAMSLEFPKHEQMRGLADQMRRASKGICANIAEGYGKLSISKPEFRRFLLMAIGSADEMRVWLRYCLDLGYIGKETWQDLKTEYQKVARMLVNLHKSFQ
;
A
#
# COMPACT_ATOMS: atom_id res chain seq x y z
N MET A 1 25.17 -4.89 -2.51
CA MET A 1 24.32 -5.10 -1.32
C MET A 1 22.86 -4.95 -1.67
N GLN A 2 22.07 -5.87 -1.18
CA GLN A 2 20.62 -5.85 -1.39
C GLN A 2 19.96 -4.88 -0.41
N GLY A 3 19.10 -4.03 -0.91
CA GLY A 3 18.29 -3.15 -0.09
C GLY A 3 16.82 -3.47 -0.22
N PHE A 4 15.97 -2.75 0.51
CA PHE A 4 14.51 -2.96 0.41
C PHE A 4 13.99 -2.75 -1.00
N GLU A 5 14.65 -1.91 -1.79
CA GLU A 5 14.25 -1.63 -3.18
C GLU A 5 14.32 -2.87 -4.07
N GLU A 6 15.07 -3.89 -3.66
CA GLU A 6 15.18 -5.15 -4.40
C GLU A 6 13.99 -6.10 -4.13
N LEU A 7 13.20 -5.82 -3.09
CA LEU A 7 12.04 -6.65 -2.78
C LEU A 7 10.95 -6.43 -3.81
N GLU A 8 10.46 -7.52 -4.39
CA GLU A 8 9.39 -7.46 -5.39
C GLU A 8 8.15 -6.75 -4.85
N VAL A 9 7.78 -7.04 -3.59
CA VAL A 9 6.61 -6.41 -2.99
C VAL A 9 6.78 -4.90 -2.85
N PHE A 10 8.00 -4.44 -2.53
CA PHE A 10 8.26 -3.00 -2.48
C PHE A 10 8.07 -2.38 -3.87
N GLN A 11 8.66 -2.98 -4.88
CA GLN A 11 8.58 -2.47 -6.26
C GLN A 11 7.13 -2.38 -6.73
N THR A 12 6.34 -3.41 -6.45
CA THR A 12 4.93 -3.44 -6.81
C THR A 12 4.15 -2.36 -6.06
N ALA A 13 4.32 -2.29 -4.75
CA ALA A 13 3.63 -1.30 -3.92
C ALA A 13 4.02 0.13 -4.30
N TYR A 14 5.29 0.36 -4.62
CA TYR A 14 5.77 1.68 -5.02
C TYR A 14 5.12 2.13 -6.33
N ARG A 15 5.13 1.25 -7.34
CA ARG A 15 4.49 1.53 -8.63
C ARG A 15 3.02 1.86 -8.46
N LEU A 16 2.33 1.08 -7.63
CA LEU A 16 0.91 1.32 -7.34
C LEU A 16 0.69 2.65 -6.64
N SER A 17 1.58 3.03 -5.71
CA SER A 17 1.45 4.30 -4.98
C SER A 17 1.55 5.51 -5.91
N LEU A 18 2.40 5.43 -6.93
CA LEU A 18 2.51 6.49 -7.94
C LEU A 18 1.22 6.61 -8.74
N LYS A 19 0.64 5.48 -9.12
CA LYS A 19 -0.63 5.42 -9.85
C LYS A 19 -1.77 6.00 -9.03
N VAL A 20 -1.85 5.61 -7.76
CA VAL A 20 -2.86 6.13 -6.83
C VAL A 20 -2.68 7.63 -6.63
N HIS A 21 -1.45 8.09 -6.48
CA HIS A 21 -1.18 9.52 -6.31
C HIS A 21 -1.74 10.32 -7.51
N ALA A 22 -1.38 9.93 -8.73
CA ALA A 22 -1.84 10.60 -9.94
C ALA A 22 -3.37 10.58 -10.05
N MET A 23 -3.97 9.42 -9.80
CA MET A 23 -5.43 9.25 -9.84
C MET A 23 -6.14 10.16 -8.83
N SER A 24 -5.60 10.24 -7.61
CA SER A 24 -6.20 10.99 -6.53
C SER A 24 -6.22 12.51 -6.78
N LEU A 25 -5.30 13.01 -7.59
CA LEU A 25 -5.24 14.43 -7.91
C LEU A 25 -6.47 14.89 -8.69
N GLU A 26 -7.15 13.96 -9.38
CA GLU A 26 -8.35 14.25 -10.17
C GLU A 26 -9.64 14.22 -9.33
N PHE A 27 -9.55 13.83 -8.06
CA PHE A 27 -10.72 13.77 -7.18
C PHE A 27 -11.21 15.19 -6.83
N PRO A 28 -12.48 15.32 -6.39
CA PRO A 28 -13.01 16.62 -6.01
C PRO A 28 -12.15 17.35 -4.99
N LYS A 29 -12.16 18.68 -5.06
CA LYS A 29 -11.33 19.53 -4.21
C LYS A 29 -11.51 19.25 -2.73
N HIS A 30 -12.74 18.97 -2.30
CA HIS A 30 -13.04 18.72 -0.88
C HIS A 30 -12.41 17.42 -0.36
N GLU A 31 -11.95 16.54 -1.27
CA GLU A 31 -11.28 15.28 -0.89
C GLU A 31 -9.76 15.42 -0.83
N GLN A 32 -9.20 16.55 -1.26
CA GLN A 32 -7.75 16.69 -1.41
C GLN A 32 -7.01 16.87 -0.09
N MET A 33 -7.63 17.53 0.88
CA MET A 33 -7.03 17.74 2.20
C MET A 33 -7.89 17.04 3.24
N ARG A 34 -7.29 16.09 3.96
CA ARG A 34 -7.95 15.31 5.01
C ARG A 34 -9.12 14.45 4.52
N GLY A 35 -9.37 14.44 3.21
CA GLY A 35 -10.42 13.64 2.62
C GLY A 35 -9.87 12.34 2.05
N LEU A 36 -10.67 11.72 1.17
CA LEU A 36 -10.37 10.41 0.60
C LEU A 36 -9.06 10.40 -0.20
N ALA A 37 -8.82 11.44 -1.00
CA ALA A 37 -7.58 11.55 -1.78
C ALA A 37 -6.36 11.55 -0.87
N ASP A 38 -6.40 12.33 0.21
CA ASP A 38 -5.31 12.39 1.18
C ASP A 38 -5.10 11.04 1.88
N GLN A 39 -6.19 10.40 2.32
CA GLN A 39 -6.11 9.10 2.99
C GLN A 39 -5.48 8.03 2.09
N MET A 40 -5.84 8.01 0.83
CA MET A 40 -5.30 7.06 -0.13
C MET A 40 -3.81 7.29 -0.38
N ARG A 41 -3.41 8.56 -0.51
CA ARG A 41 -1.99 8.89 -0.68
C ARG A 41 -1.18 8.44 0.53
N ARG A 42 -1.71 8.64 1.72
CA ARG A 42 -1.05 8.21 2.96
C ARG A 42 -0.96 6.70 3.07
N ALA A 43 -2.07 6.00 2.84
CA ALA A 43 -2.10 4.54 2.96
C ALA A 43 -1.19 3.88 1.93
N SER A 44 -1.26 4.31 0.66
CA SER A 44 -0.44 3.71 -0.40
C SER A 44 1.06 3.90 -0.16
N LYS A 45 1.47 5.08 0.29
CA LYS A 45 2.86 5.36 0.60
C LYS A 45 3.30 4.70 1.91
N GLY A 46 2.36 4.55 2.85
CA GLY A 46 2.60 3.89 4.12
C GLY A 46 3.04 2.44 3.97
N ILE A 47 2.51 1.74 2.96
CA ILE A 47 2.96 0.37 2.65
C ILE A 47 4.46 0.37 2.38
N CYS A 48 4.90 1.26 1.49
CA CYS A 48 6.31 1.36 1.09
C CYS A 48 7.20 1.78 2.26
N ALA A 49 6.76 2.78 3.02
CA ALA A 49 7.53 3.27 4.16
C ALA A 49 7.71 2.19 5.23
N ASN A 50 6.66 1.43 5.52
CA ASN A 50 6.73 0.36 6.51
C ASN A 50 7.64 -0.79 6.06
N ILE A 51 7.60 -1.14 4.78
CA ILE A 51 8.52 -2.16 4.24
C ILE A 51 9.97 -1.69 4.42
N ALA A 52 10.26 -0.45 4.05
CA ALA A 52 11.61 0.10 4.13
C ALA A 52 12.11 0.15 5.58
N GLU A 53 11.28 0.68 6.49
CA GLU A 53 11.63 0.78 7.89
C GLU A 53 11.86 -0.60 8.52
N GLY A 54 10.98 -1.55 8.22
CA GLY A 54 11.11 -2.91 8.75
C GLY A 54 12.36 -3.60 8.24
N TYR A 55 12.61 -3.48 6.96
CA TYR A 55 13.78 -4.11 6.33
C TYR A 55 15.08 -3.57 6.96
N GLY A 56 15.13 -2.28 7.27
CA GLY A 56 16.28 -1.69 7.94
C GLY A 56 16.53 -2.24 9.33
N LYS A 57 15.51 -2.82 9.97
CA LYS A 57 15.64 -3.40 11.30
C LYS A 57 15.95 -4.90 11.27
N LEU A 58 15.90 -5.53 10.11
CA LEU A 58 16.06 -6.97 9.97
C LEU A 58 17.39 -7.50 10.51
N SER A 59 18.46 -6.76 10.32
CA SER A 59 19.78 -7.15 10.81
C SER A 59 19.87 -7.14 12.34
N ILE A 60 18.94 -6.45 13.00
CA ILE A 60 18.92 -6.30 14.45
C ILE A 60 17.86 -7.19 15.09
N SER A 61 16.67 -7.25 14.49
CA SER A 61 15.53 -7.92 15.09
C SER A 61 14.52 -8.38 14.03
N LYS A 62 14.41 -9.70 13.86
CA LYS A 62 13.36 -10.28 13.01
C LYS A 62 11.96 -9.94 13.49
N PRO A 63 11.65 -10.00 14.80
CA PRO A 63 10.33 -9.60 15.27
C PRO A 63 9.96 -8.17 14.90
N GLU A 64 10.93 -7.23 14.91
CA GLU A 64 10.68 -5.86 14.50
C GLU A 64 10.35 -5.76 13.01
N PHE A 65 11.07 -6.49 12.18
CA PHE A 65 10.76 -6.56 10.75
C PHE A 65 9.33 -7.06 10.55
N ARG A 66 8.96 -8.15 11.23
CA ARG A 66 7.61 -8.70 11.13
C ARG A 66 6.54 -7.71 11.59
N ARG A 67 6.83 -6.92 12.63
CA ARG A 67 5.90 -5.90 13.14
C ARG A 67 5.60 -4.86 12.05
N PHE A 68 6.64 -4.38 11.37
CA PHE A 68 6.47 -3.42 10.28
C PHE A 68 5.73 -4.02 9.08
N LEU A 69 5.96 -5.30 8.81
CA LEU A 69 5.19 -5.99 7.75
C LEU A 69 3.71 -6.05 8.09
N LEU A 70 3.35 -6.28 9.36
CA LEU A 70 1.95 -6.26 9.78
C LEU A 70 1.32 -4.87 9.57
N MET A 71 2.08 -3.81 9.84
CA MET A 71 1.62 -2.45 9.59
C MET A 71 1.41 -2.20 8.10
N ALA A 72 2.31 -2.71 7.26
CA ALA A 72 2.18 -2.60 5.81
C ALA A 72 0.93 -3.37 5.31
N ILE A 73 0.68 -4.56 5.87
CA ILE A 73 -0.52 -5.34 5.54
C ILE A 73 -1.77 -4.56 5.88
N GLY A 74 -1.79 -3.92 7.06
CA GLY A 74 -2.91 -3.08 7.48
C GLY A 74 -3.17 -1.94 6.51
N SER A 75 -2.11 -1.29 6.03
CA SER A 75 -2.23 -0.21 5.04
C SER A 75 -2.75 -0.73 3.70
N ALA A 76 -2.33 -1.94 3.29
CA ALA A 76 -2.83 -2.56 2.06
C ALA A 76 -4.33 -2.88 2.17
N ASP A 77 -4.76 -3.37 3.33
CA ASP A 77 -6.18 -3.61 3.57
C ASP A 77 -6.97 -2.31 3.57
N GLU A 78 -6.41 -1.25 4.17
CA GLU A 78 -7.01 0.08 4.17
C GLU A 78 -7.21 0.60 2.75
N MET A 79 -6.23 0.38 1.87
CA MET A 79 -6.36 0.77 0.46
C MET A 79 -7.58 0.15 -0.20
N ARG A 80 -7.89 -1.12 0.10
CA ARG A 80 -9.06 -1.78 -0.49
C ARG A 80 -10.36 -1.13 -0.02
N VAL A 81 -10.40 -0.66 1.22
CA VAL A 81 -11.56 0.07 1.74
C VAL A 81 -11.71 1.40 1.01
N TRP A 82 -10.62 2.17 0.90
CA TRP A 82 -10.67 3.47 0.21
C TRP A 82 -11.05 3.32 -1.26
N LEU A 83 -10.57 2.28 -1.93
CA LEU A 83 -10.92 2.01 -3.33
C LEU A 83 -12.41 1.74 -3.48
N ARG A 84 -13.01 1.05 -2.52
CA ARG A 84 -14.46 0.81 -2.55
C ARG A 84 -15.24 2.11 -2.41
N TYR A 85 -14.80 3.01 -1.52
CA TYR A 85 -15.40 4.34 -1.42
C TYR A 85 -15.28 5.10 -2.74
N CYS A 86 -14.13 5.01 -3.40
CA CYS A 86 -13.93 5.68 -4.69
C CYS A 86 -14.92 5.18 -5.74
N LEU A 87 -15.16 3.88 -5.77
CA LEU A 87 -16.13 3.30 -6.68
C LEU A 87 -17.54 3.79 -6.39
N ASP A 88 -17.95 3.66 -5.13
CA ASP A 88 -19.34 3.96 -4.74
C ASP A 88 -19.66 5.44 -4.80
N LEU A 89 -18.66 6.30 -4.60
CA LEU A 89 -18.83 7.75 -4.73
C LEU A 89 -18.67 8.23 -6.18
N GLY A 90 -18.35 7.33 -7.09
CA GLY A 90 -18.26 7.65 -8.51
C GLY A 90 -16.97 8.36 -8.92
N TYR A 91 -15.92 8.28 -8.11
CA TYR A 91 -14.63 8.90 -8.43
C TYR A 91 -13.81 8.08 -9.41
N ILE A 92 -14.02 6.78 -9.44
CA ILE A 92 -13.37 5.86 -10.38
C ILE A 92 -14.42 4.90 -10.96
N GLY A 93 -14.15 4.38 -12.14
CA GLY A 93 -15.00 3.39 -12.77
C GLY A 93 -14.75 1.98 -12.24
N LYS A 94 -15.65 1.07 -12.60
CA LYS A 94 -15.61 -0.32 -12.14
C LYS A 94 -14.33 -1.03 -12.56
N GLU A 95 -13.87 -0.79 -13.78
CA GLU A 95 -12.67 -1.43 -14.31
C GLU A 95 -11.42 -0.99 -13.53
N THR A 96 -11.26 0.31 -13.30
CA THR A 96 -10.14 0.84 -12.52
C THR A 96 -10.18 0.30 -11.09
N TRP A 97 -11.38 0.27 -10.48
CA TRP A 97 -11.55 -0.29 -9.15
C TRP A 97 -11.13 -1.75 -9.10
N GLN A 98 -11.58 -2.56 -10.05
CA GLN A 98 -11.28 -3.99 -10.09
C GLN A 98 -9.77 -4.24 -10.24
N ASP A 99 -9.11 -3.48 -11.12
CA ASP A 99 -7.67 -3.63 -11.37
C ASP A 99 -6.86 -3.28 -10.13
N LEU A 100 -7.14 -2.15 -9.50
CA LEU A 100 -6.41 -1.72 -8.31
C LEU A 100 -6.69 -2.63 -7.10
N LYS A 101 -7.93 -3.03 -6.93
CA LYS A 101 -8.30 -3.98 -5.87
C LYS A 101 -7.50 -5.26 -5.99
N THR A 102 -7.43 -5.83 -7.20
CA THR A 102 -6.68 -7.06 -7.46
C THR A 102 -5.19 -6.88 -7.14
N GLU A 103 -4.63 -5.75 -7.55
CA GLU A 103 -3.22 -5.45 -7.29
C GLU A 103 -2.93 -5.31 -5.78
N TYR A 104 -3.79 -4.63 -5.03
CA TYR A 104 -3.58 -4.50 -3.59
C TYR A 104 -3.83 -5.80 -2.83
N GLN A 105 -4.73 -6.66 -3.32
CA GLN A 105 -4.88 -8.02 -2.78
C GLN A 105 -3.59 -8.82 -2.97
N LYS A 106 -2.95 -8.66 -4.12
CA LYS A 106 -1.68 -9.30 -4.42
C LYS A 106 -0.58 -8.79 -3.49
N VAL A 107 -0.51 -7.49 -3.28
CA VAL A 107 0.46 -6.89 -2.36
C VAL A 107 0.27 -7.43 -0.95
N ALA A 108 -0.96 -7.48 -0.47
CA ALA A 108 -1.26 -8.01 0.87
C ALA A 108 -0.80 -9.47 0.99
N ARG A 109 -1.05 -10.29 -0.04
CA ARG A 109 -0.65 -11.70 -0.05
C ARG A 109 0.88 -11.84 -0.04
N MET A 110 1.58 -11.02 -0.82
CA MET A 110 3.04 -11.01 -0.85
C MET A 110 3.62 -10.63 0.52
N LEU A 111 3.02 -9.65 1.19
CA LEU A 111 3.45 -9.23 2.53
C LEU A 111 3.22 -10.34 3.56
N VAL A 112 2.07 -11.00 3.51
CA VAL A 112 1.76 -12.11 4.40
C VAL A 112 2.78 -13.25 4.22
N ASN A 113 3.10 -13.57 2.96
CA ASN A 113 4.08 -14.61 2.67
C ASN A 113 5.47 -14.24 3.17
N LEU A 114 5.85 -12.99 2.99
CA LEU A 114 7.14 -12.49 3.48
C LEU A 114 7.18 -12.55 5.02
N HIS A 115 6.11 -12.14 5.68
CA HIS A 115 5.99 -12.22 7.13
C HIS A 115 6.18 -13.67 7.61
N LYS A 116 5.51 -14.60 6.96
CA LYS A 116 5.62 -16.02 7.32
C LYS A 116 7.05 -16.56 7.15
N SER A 117 7.77 -16.06 6.16
CA SER A 117 9.14 -16.55 5.88
C SER A 117 10.13 -16.16 6.97
N PHE A 118 9.77 -15.25 7.86
CA PHE A 118 10.63 -14.80 8.96
C PHE A 118 10.12 -15.24 10.35
N GLN A 119 9.21 -16.17 10.38
CA GLN A 119 8.73 -16.72 11.66
C GLN A 119 9.77 -17.60 12.36
#